data_d1f3191abf104bf17f5e37767eca83cf
#
_entry.id   d1f3191abf104bf17f5e37767eca83cf
#
_cell.length_a   1.000
_cell.length_b   1.000
_cell.length_c   1.000
_cell.angle_alpha   90.00
_cell.angle_beta   90.00
_cell.angle_gamma   90.00
#
_symmetry.space_group_name_H-M   'P 1'
#
loop_
_entity.id
_entity.type
_entity.pdbx_description
1 polymer ?
#
loop_
_entity_poly.entity_id
_entity_poly.type
_entity_poly.pdbx_seq_one_letter_code
_entity_poly.pdbx_strand_id
1 'polypeptide(L)'
;MQIVLQRQNRKWISLFFLICSLAFLFSCYFQLCRVPTKATTFISFSSAIIDLPVMNEGEFSVVTYNIAGLPEVISSAITERSSSIKEIGRRVNQFDIVHVQEDFNYNDYLYKQNEHPYKTKSKGGVPFGDGLNTLSRFPIVEMQRIPWNQCTGADCLTPKGFSYSKIEVSKGVYIDFYNVHANAEDDADAAAARRSNMEQLSAYIQQHSKHQAVIVMGDLNAHYCYSHDNVRKLLFENDLKDAWITLKGKDIMPSIRNYLKEDILSLNDECESIDKILYRNSDKLVLQPKNYRFENVKFNNGLGLPLSDHCPVSLSFNWQLVY
;
A
#
# COMPACT_ATOMS: atom_id res chain seq x y z
N MET A 1 19.02 -65.64 -5.92
CA MET A 1 18.61 -64.59 -4.94
C MET A 1 19.40 -63.27 -5.12
N GLN A 2 20.70 -63.28 -5.40
CA GLN A 2 21.52 -62.06 -5.58
C GLN A 2 21.15 -61.21 -6.81
N ILE A 3 20.74 -61.81 -7.93
CA ILE A 3 20.39 -61.08 -9.19
C ILE A 3 19.10 -60.25 -9.06
N VAL A 4 18.14 -60.69 -8.26
CA VAL A 4 16.86 -60.00 -8.04
C VAL A 4 17.06 -58.75 -7.17
N LEU A 5 17.90 -58.82 -6.15
CA LEU A 5 18.26 -57.67 -5.28
C LEU A 5 19.02 -56.60 -6.04
N GLN A 6 19.93 -56.94 -6.98
CA GLN A 6 20.62 -55.95 -7.81
C GLN A 6 19.70 -55.24 -8.80
N ARG A 7 18.67 -55.88 -9.33
CA ARG A 7 17.67 -55.24 -10.21
C ARG A 7 16.75 -54.30 -9.45
N GLN A 8 16.41 -54.64 -8.20
CA GLN A 8 15.57 -53.81 -7.35
C GLN A 8 16.32 -52.52 -6.92
N ASN A 9 17.57 -52.64 -6.51
CA ASN A 9 18.40 -51.45 -6.16
C ASN A 9 18.63 -50.55 -7.35
N ARG A 10 18.81 -51.03 -8.57
CA ARG A 10 18.92 -50.19 -9.77
C ARG A 10 17.65 -49.43 -10.07
N LYS A 11 16.47 -49.96 -9.84
CA LYS A 11 15.19 -49.24 -10.01
C LYS A 11 15.03 -48.11 -9.00
N TRP A 12 15.41 -48.33 -7.76
CA TRP A 12 15.36 -47.30 -6.71
C TRP A 12 16.36 -46.19 -6.94
N ILE A 13 17.56 -46.51 -7.41
CA ILE A 13 18.58 -45.52 -7.80
C ILE A 13 18.09 -44.69 -8.99
N SER A 14 17.51 -45.33 -10.01
CA SER A 14 16.97 -44.59 -11.17
C SER A 14 15.78 -43.71 -10.79
N LEU A 15 14.90 -44.14 -9.88
CA LEU A 15 13.78 -43.34 -9.40
C LEU A 15 14.26 -42.13 -8.57
N PHE A 16 15.28 -42.33 -7.73
CA PHE A 16 15.90 -41.27 -6.95
C PHE A 16 16.51 -40.17 -7.87
N PHE A 17 17.27 -40.58 -8.90
CA PHE A 17 17.82 -39.60 -9.88
C PHE A 17 16.72 -38.90 -10.69
N LEU A 18 15.62 -39.58 -11.00
CA LEU A 18 14.50 -38.96 -11.70
C LEU A 18 13.82 -37.90 -10.80
N ILE A 19 13.60 -38.19 -9.52
CA ILE A 19 13.02 -37.23 -8.56
C ILE A 19 13.96 -36.04 -8.36
N CYS A 20 15.26 -36.26 -8.20
CA CYS A 20 16.23 -35.20 -8.07
C CYS A 20 16.32 -34.32 -9.32
N SER A 21 16.27 -34.91 -10.52
CA SER A 21 16.26 -34.14 -11.77
C SER A 21 14.97 -33.33 -11.95
N LEU A 22 13.80 -33.88 -11.57
CA LEU A 22 12.53 -33.16 -11.58
C LEU A 22 12.52 -32.01 -10.57
N ALA A 23 13.05 -32.24 -9.36
CA ALA A 23 13.20 -31.20 -8.35
C ALA A 23 14.16 -30.08 -8.78
N PHE A 24 15.27 -30.45 -9.45
CA PHE A 24 16.21 -29.51 -10.03
C PHE A 24 15.60 -28.70 -11.17
N LEU A 25 14.89 -29.36 -12.09
CA LEU A 25 14.17 -28.70 -13.19
C LEU A 25 13.07 -27.77 -12.66
N PHE A 26 12.36 -28.17 -11.60
CA PHE A 26 11.36 -27.35 -10.93
C PHE A 26 11.99 -26.15 -10.24
N SER A 27 13.14 -26.33 -9.59
CA SER A 27 13.92 -25.23 -8.97
C SER A 27 14.46 -24.26 -10.04
N CYS A 28 15.00 -24.78 -11.15
CA CYS A 28 15.45 -23.96 -12.30
C CYS A 28 14.28 -23.24 -12.97
N TYR A 29 13.12 -23.88 -13.11
CA TYR A 29 11.90 -23.25 -13.62
C TYR A 29 11.43 -22.12 -12.69
N PHE A 30 11.45 -22.33 -11.38
CA PHE A 30 11.13 -21.29 -10.38
C PHE A 30 12.14 -20.12 -10.39
N GLN A 31 13.44 -20.40 -10.62
CA GLN A 31 14.45 -19.33 -10.76
C GLN A 31 14.35 -18.58 -12.10
N LEU A 32 14.01 -19.26 -13.18
CA LEU A 32 13.77 -18.64 -14.49
C LEU A 32 12.46 -17.84 -14.54
N CYS A 33 11.44 -18.24 -13.77
CA CYS A 33 10.20 -17.48 -13.59
C CYS A 33 10.36 -16.26 -12.67
N ARG A 34 11.49 -16.09 -11.99
CA ARG A 34 11.90 -14.84 -11.30
C ARG A 34 12.52 -13.82 -12.26
N VAL A 35 12.07 -13.77 -13.50
CA VAL A 35 12.31 -12.58 -14.32
C VAL A 35 11.60 -11.43 -13.64
N PRO A 36 12.28 -10.32 -13.29
CA PRO A 36 11.61 -9.14 -12.79
C PRO A 36 10.56 -8.79 -13.83
N THR A 37 9.29 -8.94 -13.47
CA THR A 37 8.19 -8.55 -14.33
C THR A 37 8.41 -7.08 -14.64
N LYS A 38 8.72 -6.78 -15.91
CA LYS A 38 8.74 -5.42 -16.42
C LYS A 38 7.48 -4.75 -15.87
N ALA A 39 7.66 -3.70 -15.09
CA ALA A 39 6.59 -2.91 -14.56
C ALA A 39 5.61 -2.60 -15.69
N THR A 40 4.43 -3.18 -15.60
CA THR A 40 3.43 -3.00 -16.65
C THR A 40 2.70 -1.72 -16.33
N THR A 41 3.03 -0.66 -17.01
CA THR A 41 2.35 0.63 -16.93
C THR A 41 0.93 0.46 -17.47
N PHE A 42 -0.06 0.41 -16.58
CA PHE A 42 -1.46 0.44 -16.95
C PHE A 42 -2.08 1.71 -16.38
N ILE A 43 -2.19 2.71 -17.19
CA ILE A 43 -2.92 3.92 -16.87
C ILE A 43 -4.29 3.81 -17.55
N SER A 44 -5.36 3.84 -16.76
CA SER A 44 -6.70 4.07 -17.29
C SER A 44 -6.86 5.58 -17.42
N PHE A 45 -6.70 6.11 -18.62
CA PHE A 45 -6.98 7.52 -18.89
C PHE A 45 -8.49 7.74 -18.97
N SER A 46 -8.97 8.77 -18.28
CA SER A 46 -10.16 9.48 -18.71
C SER A 46 -9.84 10.11 -20.07
N SER A 47 -10.80 10.09 -20.98
CA SER A 47 -10.68 10.65 -22.33
C SER A 47 -10.49 12.19 -22.38
N ALA A 48 -10.48 12.86 -21.25
CA ALA A 48 -10.21 14.29 -21.14
C ALA A 48 -8.81 14.52 -20.56
N ILE A 49 -7.87 14.98 -21.38
CA ILE A 49 -6.61 15.54 -20.90
C ILE A 49 -6.98 16.85 -20.20
N ILE A 50 -6.85 16.88 -18.87
CA ILE A 50 -6.99 18.12 -18.11
C ILE A 50 -5.68 18.89 -18.29
N ASP A 51 -5.72 20.03 -18.95
CA ASP A 51 -4.56 20.93 -19.04
C ASP A 51 -4.45 21.70 -17.71
N LEU A 52 -3.46 21.32 -16.91
CA LEU A 52 -3.25 21.94 -15.61
C LEU A 52 -2.67 23.36 -15.77
N PRO A 53 -3.05 24.31 -14.89
CA PRO A 53 -2.42 25.60 -14.85
C PRO A 53 -0.95 25.49 -14.42
N VAL A 54 -0.11 26.44 -14.86
CA VAL A 54 1.25 26.62 -14.33
C VAL A 54 1.16 27.40 -13.03
N MET A 55 1.51 26.77 -11.92
CA MET A 55 1.48 27.38 -10.59
C MET A 55 2.80 27.15 -9.88
N ASN A 56 3.19 28.08 -9.00
CA ASN A 56 4.37 27.95 -8.15
C ASN A 56 4.04 27.48 -6.75
N GLU A 57 2.77 27.49 -6.38
CA GLU A 57 2.24 27.03 -5.10
C GLU A 57 0.80 26.56 -5.26
N GLY A 58 0.32 25.77 -4.32
CA GLY A 58 -1.06 25.29 -4.29
C GLY A 58 -1.36 24.43 -3.07
N GLU A 59 -2.55 23.86 -3.05
CA GLU A 59 -3.02 22.96 -2.02
C GLU A 59 -3.68 21.75 -2.65
N PHE A 60 -3.53 20.59 -2.01
CA PHE A 60 -4.31 19.39 -2.31
C PHE A 60 -4.56 18.57 -1.03
N SER A 61 -5.65 17.83 -1.04
CA SER A 61 -6.04 16.92 0.03
C SER A 61 -5.76 15.48 -0.36
N VAL A 62 -5.34 14.68 0.62
CA VAL A 62 -5.12 13.23 0.44
C VAL A 62 -5.89 12.44 1.47
N VAL A 63 -6.24 11.20 1.14
CA VAL A 63 -6.77 10.21 2.08
C VAL A 63 -6.19 8.83 1.76
N THR A 64 -5.82 8.08 2.80
CA THR A 64 -5.53 6.65 2.71
C THR A 64 -6.60 5.87 3.45
N TYR A 65 -7.05 4.75 2.87
CA TYR A 65 -8.11 3.95 3.44
C TYR A 65 -8.02 2.48 3.03
N ASN A 66 -7.76 1.60 3.98
CA ASN A 66 -8.02 0.18 3.80
C ASN A 66 -9.53 -0.04 3.83
N ILE A 67 -10.11 -0.49 2.70
CA ILE A 67 -11.55 -0.54 2.51
C ILE A 67 -12.16 -1.93 2.77
N ALA A 68 -11.38 -2.86 3.30
CA ALA A 68 -11.82 -4.22 3.65
C ALA A 68 -12.58 -4.93 2.51
N GLY A 69 -12.05 -4.88 1.29
CA GLY A 69 -12.73 -5.39 0.08
C GLY A 69 -12.54 -6.89 -0.17
N LEU A 70 -12.19 -7.68 0.84
CA LEU A 70 -12.25 -9.14 0.78
C LEU A 70 -13.70 -9.63 0.62
N PRO A 71 -13.92 -10.85 0.07
CA PRO A 71 -15.25 -11.44 0.04
C PRO A 71 -15.92 -11.41 1.41
N GLU A 72 -17.23 -11.15 1.46
CA GLU A 72 -18.04 -10.98 2.67
C GLU A 72 -17.77 -12.07 3.75
N VAL A 73 -17.60 -13.32 3.31
CA VAL A 73 -17.42 -14.48 4.21
C VAL A 73 -16.08 -14.53 4.94
N ILE A 74 -15.10 -13.73 4.51
CA ILE A 74 -13.75 -13.68 5.09
C ILE A 74 -13.31 -12.26 5.47
N SER A 75 -14.18 -11.26 5.26
CA SER A 75 -13.91 -9.88 5.65
C SER A 75 -14.10 -9.70 7.15
N SER A 76 -13.23 -8.92 7.79
CA SER A 76 -13.36 -8.54 9.21
C SER A 76 -14.33 -7.39 9.44
N ALA A 77 -14.70 -6.66 8.38
CA ALA A 77 -15.64 -5.54 8.49
C ALA A 77 -17.06 -6.01 8.85
N ILE A 78 -17.71 -5.30 9.76
CA ILE A 78 -19.02 -5.69 10.32
C ILE A 78 -20.23 -5.25 9.47
N THR A 79 -19.99 -4.46 8.41
CA THR A 79 -21.05 -3.95 7.52
C THR A 79 -20.99 -4.67 6.17
N GLU A 80 -22.12 -4.78 5.50
CA GLU A 80 -22.22 -5.43 4.17
C GLU A 80 -21.27 -4.76 3.17
N ARG A 81 -20.41 -5.57 2.51
CA ARG A 81 -19.25 -5.05 1.77
C ARG A 81 -19.62 -4.27 0.52
N SER A 82 -20.59 -4.75 -0.27
CA SER A 82 -20.95 -4.11 -1.54
C SER A 82 -21.54 -2.71 -1.33
N SER A 83 -22.44 -2.56 -0.36
CA SER A 83 -23.04 -1.27 -0.01
C SER A 83 -22.05 -0.33 0.67
N SER A 84 -21.19 -0.87 1.54
CA SER A 84 -20.16 -0.08 2.23
C SER A 84 -19.12 0.46 1.23
N ILE A 85 -18.64 -0.36 0.31
CA ILE A 85 -17.66 0.06 -0.69
C ILE A 85 -18.28 1.05 -1.70
N LYS A 86 -19.54 0.87 -2.05
CA LYS A 86 -20.28 1.86 -2.84
C LYS A 86 -20.33 3.22 -2.14
N GLU A 87 -20.63 3.23 -0.83
CA GLU A 87 -20.69 4.46 -0.04
C GLU A 87 -19.28 5.06 0.16
N ILE A 88 -18.25 4.24 0.37
CA ILE A 88 -16.86 4.69 0.38
C ILE A 88 -16.52 5.39 -0.93
N GLY A 89 -16.85 4.79 -2.09
CA GLY A 89 -16.59 5.38 -3.40
C GLY A 89 -17.18 6.79 -3.56
N ARG A 90 -18.39 7.01 -3.01
CA ARG A 90 -19.05 8.32 -3.00
C ARG A 90 -18.36 9.32 -2.06
N ARG A 91 -17.96 8.88 -0.86
CA ARG A 91 -17.41 9.78 0.17
C ARG A 91 -15.97 10.20 -0.09
N VAL A 92 -15.18 9.36 -0.74
CA VAL A 92 -13.79 9.73 -1.08
C VAL A 92 -13.70 10.80 -2.16
N ASN A 93 -14.80 11.16 -2.83
CA ASN A 93 -14.85 12.25 -3.81
C ASN A 93 -14.52 13.64 -3.23
N GLN A 94 -14.56 13.80 -1.91
CA GLN A 94 -14.18 15.05 -1.25
C GLN A 94 -12.67 15.30 -1.19
N PHE A 95 -11.84 14.29 -1.48
CA PHE A 95 -10.38 14.40 -1.47
C PHE A 95 -9.82 14.45 -2.89
N ASP A 96 -8.66 15.05 -3.07
CA ASP A 96 -8.05 15.21 -4.39
C ASP A 96 -7.28 13.96 -4.84
N ILE A 97 -6.59 13.30 -3.89
CA ILE A 97 -5.82 12.07 -4.15
C ILE A 97 -6.19 11.04 -3.09
N VAL A 98 -6.58 9.86 -3.53
CA VAL A 98 -7.05 8.77 -2.69
C VAL A 98 -6.20 7.52 -2.93
N HIS A 99 -5.65 6.96 -1.87
CA HIS A 99 -5.11 5.61 -1.88
C HIS A 99 -6.04 4.66 -1.16
N VAL A 100 -6.40 3.57 -1.82
CA VAL A 100 -7.15 2.49 -1.19
C VAL A 100 -6.31 1.23 -1.13
N GLN A 101 -6.45 0.49 -0.01
CA GLN A 101 -5.92 -0.84 0.19
C GLN A 101 -7.09 -1.82 0.30
N GLU A 102 -6.85 -3.08 0.04
CA GLU A 102 -7.87 -4.14 -0.01
C GLU A 102 -9.01 -3.91 -1.02
N ASP A 103 -8.79 -3.14 -2.06
CA ASP A 103 -9.76 -3.02 -3.15
C ASP A 103 -9.71 -4.25 -4.07
N PHE A 104 -10.14 -5.40 -3.53
CA PHE A 104 -10.09 -6.69 -4.20
C PHE A 104 -11.36 -6.99 -5.01
N ASN A 105 -12.44 -7.39 -4.34
CA ASN A 105 -13.59 -8.03 -4.97
C ASN A 105 -14.74 -7.08 -5.33
N TYR A 106 -14.69 -5.83 -4.86
CA TYR A 106 -15.79 -4.87 -4.99
C TYR A 106 -15.42 -3.60 -5.74
N ASN A 107 -14.33 -3.59 -6.51
CA ASN A 107 -13.83 -2.42 -7.24
C ASN A 107 -14.89 -1.73 -8.10
N ASP A 108 -15.77 -2.49 -8.77
CA ASP A 108 -16.85 -1.94 -9.59
C ASP A 108 -17.81 -1.06 -8.77
N TYR A 109 -18.07 -1.43 -7.52
CA TYR A 109 -18.92 -0.63 -6.61
C TYR A 109 -18.24 0.67 -6.20
N LEU A 110 -16.92 0.61 -5.91
CA LEU A 110 -16.11 1.79 -5.62
C LEU A 110 -16.09 2.75 -6.82
N TYR A 111 -15.73 2.23 -8.00
CA TYR A 111 -15.49 3.05 -9.19
C TYR A 111 -16.76 3.66 -9.79
N LYS A 112 -17.91 2.99 -9.68
CA LYS A 112 -19.19 3.52 -10.14
C LYS A 112 -19.64 4.79 -9.41
N GLN A 113 -19.22 4.97 -8.16
CA GLN A 113 -19.59 6.12 -7.33
C GLN A 113 -18.47 7.16 -7.25
N ASN A 114 -17.32 6.83 -7.80
CA ASN A 114 -16.16 7.70 -7.73
C ASN A 114 -16.06 8.61 -8.96
N GLU A 115 -15.84 9.90 -8.72
CA GLU A 115 -15.81 10.97 -9.72
C GLU A 115 -14.41 11.42 -10.10
N HIS A 116 -13.35 10.84 -9.53
CA HIS A 116 -11.99 11.19 -9.90
C HIS A 116 -11.74 10.87 -11.37
N PRO A 117 -11.21 11.81 -12.17
CA PRO A 117 -10.97 11.59 -13.59
C PRO A 117 -9.84 10.57 -13.86
N TYR A 118 -8.89 10.44 -12.93
CA TYR A 118 -7.76 9.53 -13.06
C TYR A 118 -7.87 8.42 -12.01
N LYS A 119 -7.90 7.17 -12.49
CA LYS A 119 -8.03 5.96 -11.66
C LYS A 119 -7.09 4.91 -12.17
N THR A 120 -6.35 4.25 -11.29
CA THR A 120 -5.56 3.09 -11.67
C THR A 120 -6.46 1.90 -11.96
N LYS A 121 -6.08 1.08 -12.94
CA LYS A 121 -6.85 -0.14 -13.25
C LYS A 121 -6.70 -1.16 -12.12
N SER A 122 -7.82 -1.67 -11.61
CA SER A 122 -7.81 -2.78 -10.66
C SER A 122 -7.15 -4.03 -11.26
N LYS A 123 -6.42 -4.80 -10.43
CA LYS A 123 -5.88 -6.12 -10.78
C LYS A 123 -6.86 -7.26 -10.50
N GLY A 124 -8.07 -6.94 -10.06
CA GLY A 124 -9.11 -7.91 -9.73
C GLY A 124 -9.08 -8.37 -8.28
N GLY A 125 -9.89 -9.38 -7.98
CA GLY A 125 -10.06 -9.91 -6.64
C GLY A 125 -8.97 -10.89 -6.21
N VAL A 126 -9.09 -11.36 -4.96
CA VAL A 126 -8.23 -12.43 -4.44
C VAL A 126 -8.39 -13.71 -5.26
N PRO A 127 -7.34 -14.53 -5.45
CA PRO A 127 -5.97 -14.36 -4.93
C PRO A 127 -5.03 -13.60 -5.88
N PHE A 128 -5.51 -12.93 -6.92
CA PHE A 128 -4.67 -12.37 -8.00
C PHE A 128 -4.45 -10.86 -7.88
N GLY A 129 -5.42 -10.13 -7.31
CA GLY A 129 -5.36 -8.70 -7.11
C GLY A 129 -4.43 -8.32 -5.95
N ASP A 130 -3.80 -7.14 -6.04
CA ASP A 130 -2.99 -6.58 -4.95
C ASP A 130 -3.79 -5.64 -4.03
N GLY A 131 -5.04 -5.35 -4.41
CA GLY A 131 -5.94 -4.47 -3.65
C GLY A 131 -5.51 -3.00 -3.59
N LEU A 132 -4.49 -2.59 -4.35
CA LEU A 132 -3.94 -1.24 -4.29
C LEU A 132 -4.45 -0.40 -5.46
N ASN A 133 -5.23 0.63 -5.19
CA ASN A 133 -5.64 1.57 -6.24
C ASN A 133 -5.45 3.03 -5.81
N THR A 134 -5.17 3.86 -6.80
CA THR A 134 -5.02 5.32 -6.66
C THR A 134 -6.10 6.01 -7.49
N LEU A 135 -6.83 6.92 -6.87
CA LEU A 135 -7.82 7.78 -7.51
C LEU A 135 -7.32 9.22 -7.38
N SER A 136 -7.38 10.01 -8.44
CA SER A 136 -6.79 11.36 -8.43
C SER A 136 -7.60 12.34 -9.27
N ARG A 137 -7.69 13.58 -8.80
CA ARG A 137 -8.15 14.72 -9.60
C ARG A 137 -7.07 15.21 -10.54
N PHE A 138 -5.80 14.88 -10.23
CA PHE A 138 -4.63 15.27 -11.00
C PHE A 138 -4.15 14.14 -11.90
N PRO A 139 -3.51 14.40 -13.03
CA PRO A 139 -2.98 13.39 -13.93
C PRO A 139 -2.00 12.43 -13.25
N ILE A 140 -2.25 11.14 -13.37
CA ILE A 140 -1.30 10.07 -13.04
C ILE A 140 -0.48 9.80 -14.29
N VAL A 141 0.76 10.28 -14.35
CA VAL A 141 1.59 10.22 -15.55
C VAL A 141 2.45 8.95 -15.63
N GLU A 142 2.68 8.30 -14.50
CA GLU A 142 3.38 7.03 -14.40
C GLU A 142 2.78 6.20 -13.26
N MET A 143 2.72 4.87 -13.43
CA MET A 143 2.23 3.95 -12.41
C MET A 143 2.91 2.59 -12.52
N GLN A 144 3.34 2.06 -11.39
CA GLN A 144 3.93 0.72 -11.27
C GLN A 144 3.37 0.00 -10.04
N ARG A 145 3.28 -1.32 -10.09
CA ARG A 145 2.85 -2.17 -8.97
C ARG A 145 3.95 -3.16 -8.63
N ILE A 146 4.39 -3.16 -7.40
CA ILE A 146 5.53 -3.92 -6.93
C ILE A 146 5.05 -4.86 -5.81
N PRO A 147 4.96 -6.18 -6.06
CA PRO A 147 4.61 -7.15 -5.02
C PRO A 147 5.75 -7.28 -4.01
N TRP A 148 5.40 -7.64 -2.77
CA TRP A 148 6.41 -7.96 -1.77
C TRP A 148 7.19 -9.23 -2.13
N ASN A 149 8.48 -9.22 -1.84
CA ASN A 149 9.34 -10.40 -1.97
C ASN A 149 9.16 -11.39 -0.83
N GLN A 150 8.65 -10.93 0.31
CA GLN A 150 8.43 -11.73 1.52
C GLN A 150 7.02 -11.48 2.06
N CYS A 151 6.39 -12.56 2.50
CA CYS A 151 5.09 -12.55 3.15
C CYS A 151 5.05 -13.68 4.19
N THR A 152 4.04 -13.68 5.05
CA THR A 152 3.74 -14.79 5.96
C THR A 152 2.22 -14.97 6.13
N GLY A 153 1.81 -16.14 6.57
CA GLY A 153 0.41 -16.43 6.87
C GLY A 153 -0.54 -16.25 5.69
N ALA A 154 -1.72 -15.72 5.97
CA ALA A 154 -2.78 -15.48 4.99
C ALA A 154 -2.38 -14.43 3.95
N ASP A 155 -1.46 -13.52 4.27
CA ASP A 155 -0.98 -12.48 3.36
C ASP A 155 -0.22 -13.02 2.15
N CYS A 156 0.27 -14.27 2.23
CA CYS A 156 0.85 -14.94 1.07
C CYS A 156 -0.17 -15.43 0.05
N LEU A 157 -1.45 -15.42 0.38
CA LEU A 157 -2.54 -15.79 -0.53
C LEU A 157 -2.98 -14.64 -1.44
N THR A 158 -2.47 -13.43 -1.19
CA THR A 158 -2.68 -12.25 -2.03
C THR A 158 -1.34 -11.60 -2.37
N PRO A 159 -1.15 -11.07 -3.57
CA PRO A 159 0.12 -10.41 -3.94
C PRO A 159 0.19 -8.99 -3.37
N LYS A 160 0.03 -8.82 -2.03
CA LYS A 160 0.23 -7.53 -1.36
C LYS A 160 1.56 -6.89 -1.79
N GLY A 161 1.68 -5.59 -1.66
CA GLY A 161 2.85 -4.87 -2.12
C GLY A 161 2.73 -3.38 -1.89
N PHE A 162 3.33 -2.64 -2.80
CA PHE A 162 3.10 -1.21 -2.94
C PHE A 162 2.90 -0.84 -4.42
N SER A 163 2.20 0.25 -4.66
CA SER A 163 2.16 0.86 -5.97
C SER A 163 2.82 2.23 -5.94
N TYR A 164 3.60 2.52 -6.97
CA TYR A 164 4.19 3.82 -7.25
C TYR A 164 3.33 4.55 -8.28
N SER A 165 3.06 5.83 -8.05
CA SER A 165 2.38 6.71 -9.00
C SER A 165 3.08 8.07 -9.02
N LYS A 166 3.43 8.55 -10.21
CA LYS A 166 3.87 9.95 -10.39
C LYS A 166 2.66 10.79 -10.75
N ILE A 167 2.35 11.77 -9.93
CA ILE A 167 1.17 12.63 -10.08
C ILE A 167 1.63 14.06 -10.39
N GLU A 168 1.03 14.65 -11.43
CA GLU A 168 1.29 16.03 -11.84
C GLU A 168 0.26 16.96 -11.16
N VAL A 169 0.67 17.65 -10.08
CA VAL A 169 -0.23 18.51 -9.28
C VAL A 169 -0.41 19.93 -9.86
N SER A 170 0.49 20.36 -10.72
CA SER A 170 0.44 21.55 -11.55
C SER A 170 1.29 21.28 -12.78
N LYS A 171 1.09 21.99 -13.86
CA LYS A 171 1.84 21.77 -15.10
C LYS A 171 3.34 21.81 -14.87
N GLY A 172 4.00 20.64 -15.06
CA GLY A 172 5.43 20.46 -14.82
C GLY A 172 5.84 20.24 -13.36
N VAL A 173 4.89 20.18 -12.41
CA VAL A 173 5.16 19.92 -10.98
C VAL A 173 4.69 18.52 -10.61
N TYR A 174 5.64 17.66 -10.29
CA TYR A 174 5.39 16.24 -10.03
C TYR A 174 5.72 15.87 -8.60
N ILE A 175 4.92 14.94 -8.04
CA ILE A 175 5.15 14.31 -6.75
C ILE A 175 5.06 12.80 -6.94
N ASP A 176 5.98 12.07 -6.32
CA ASP A 176 6.01 10.62 -6.33
C ASP A 176 5.19 10.08 -5.15
N PHE A 177 4.15 9.31 -5.46
CA PHE A 177 3.24 8.72 -4.49
C PHE A 177 3.44 7.20 -4.38
N TYR A 178 3.41 6.71 -3.16
CA TYR A 178 3.50 5.28 -2.84
C TYR A 178 2.27 4.86 -2.04
N ASN A 179 1.42 3.99 -2.61
CA ASN A 179 0.32 3.34 -1.91
C ASN A 179 0.82 2.00 -1.37
N VAL A 180 0.79 1.80 -0.06
CA VAL A 180 1.43 0.67 0.62
C VAL A 180 0.39 -0.19 1.34
N HIS A 181 0.53 -1.52 1.23
CA HIS A 181 -0.14 -2.46 2.12
C HIS A 181 0.87 -3.54 2.54
N ALA A 182 1.40 -3.41 3.75
CA ALA A 182 2.41 -4.30 4.29
C ALA A 182 1.82 -5.58 4.91
N ASN A 183 2.67 -6.53 5.30
CA ASN A 183 2.26 -7.76 5.95
C ASN A 183 1.58 -7.45 7.29
N ALA A 184 0.39 -7.99 7.48
CA ALA A 184 -0.39 -7.86 8.71
C ALA A 184 0.14 -8.76 9.84
N GLU A 185 -0.57 -8.81 10.96
CA GLU A 185 -0.33 -9.60 12.15
C GLU A 185 0.90 -9.17 12.98
N ASP A 186 0.93 -9.62 14.25
CA ASP A 186 1.89 -9.11 15.26
C ASP A 186 2.86 -10.20 15.76
N ASP A 187 2.78 -11.41 15.22
CA ASP A 187 3.72 -12.46 15.55
C ASP A 187 5.12 -12.20 14.99
N ALA A 188 6.11 -12.97 15.43
CA ALA A 188 7.50 -12.76 15.08
C ALA A 188 7.79 -12.92 13.57
N ASP A 189 7.10 -13.84 12.90
CA ASP A 189 7.27 -14.11 11.47
C ASP A 189 6.62 -13.00 10.65
N ALA A 190 5.43 -12.54 11.07
CA ALA A 190 4.75 -11.39 10.48
C ALA A 190 5.59 -10.12 10.59
N ALA A 191 6.15 -9.84 11.77
CA ALA A 191 7.05 -8.72 11.98
C ALA A 191 8.33 -8.83 11.12
N ALA A 192 8.87 -10.04 10.92
CA ALA A 192 10.01 -10.27 10.05
C ALA A 192 9.68 -10.00 8.57
N ALA A 193 8.53 -10.49 8.09
CA ALA A 193 8.05 -10.20 6.73
C ALA A 193 7.82 -8.70 6.54
N ARG A 194 7.17 -8.02 7.49
CA ARG A 194 6.93 -6.58 7.46
C ARG A 194 8.23 -5.76 7.45
N ARG A 195 9.26 -6.15 8.21
CA ARG A 195 10.59 -5.51 8.12
C ARG A 195 11.18 -5.63 6.71
N SER A 196 11.09 -6.80 6.10
CA SER A 196 11.53 -7.02 4.71
C SER A 196 10.74 -6.19 3.72
N ASN A 197 9.43 -6.01 3.94
CA ASN A 197 8.59 -5.14 3.12
C ASN A 197 9.07 -3.67 3.21
N MET A 198 9.34 -3.15 4.41
CA MET A 198 9.84 -1.80 4.59
C MET A 198 11.24 -1.60 3.96
N GLU A 199 12.11 -2.60 4.03
CA GLU A 199 13.44 -2.56 3.39
C GLU A 199 13.33 -2.56 1.86
N GLN A 200 12.41 -3.35 1.30
CA GLN A 200 12.13 -3.34 -0.14
C GLN A 200 11.58 -1.99 -0.62
N LEU A 201 10.64 -1.42 0.13
CA LEU A 201 10.10 -0.08 -0.14
C LEU A 201 11.17 1.00 -0.06
N SER A 202 12.00 0.96 1.01
CA SER A 202 13.11 1.90 1.21
C SER A 202 14.08 1.88 0.02
N ALA A 203 14.52 0.70 -0.39
CA ALA A 203 15.41 0.54 -1.54
C ALA A 203 14.79 1.07 -2.84
N TYR A 204 13.49 0.83 -3.04
CA TYR A 204 12.78 1.32 -4.22
C TYR A 204 12.68 2.85 -4.24
N ILE A 205 12.33 3.49 -3.11
CA ILE A 205 12.27 4.96 -2.99
C ILE A 205 13.65 5.58 -3.28
N GLN A 206 14.73 5.00 -2.73
CA GLN A 206 16.09 5.49 -2.97
C GLN A 206 16.50 5.41 -4.43
N GLN A 207 16.06 4.38 -5.13
CA GLN A 207 16.39 4.16 -6.54
C GLN A 207 15.55 5.02 -7.49
N HIS A 208 14.23 5.12 -7.25
CA HIS A 208 13.29 5.67 -8.22
C HIS A 208 12.89 7.12 -7.94
N SER A 209 12.92 7.53 -6.66
CA SER A 209 12.49 8.88 -6.24
C SER A 209 13.63 9.73 -5.69
N LYS A 210 14.88 9.47 -6.13
CA LYS A 210 16.02 10.26 -5.73
C LYS A 210 15.80 11.73 -6.10
N HIS A 211 15.94 12.63 -5.13
CA HIS A 211 15.73 14.08 -5.29
C HIS A 211 14.28 14.51 -5.65
N GLN A 212 13.31 13.61 -5.55
CA GLN A 212 11.90 13.94 -5.76
C GLN A 212 11.19 14.23 -4.44
N ALA A 213 10.15 15.04 -4.49
CA ALA A 213 9.16 15.12 -3.42
C ALA A 213 8.38 13.80 -3.39
N VAL A 214 8.20 13.24 -2.21
CA VAL A 214 7.62 11.90 -2.02
C VAL A 214 6.49 11.96 -1.00
N ILE A 215 5.40 11.24 -1.27
CA ILE A 215 4.36 10.93 -0.30
C ILE A 215 4.18 9.39 -0.28
N VAL A 216 4.35 8.80 0.90
CA VAL A 216 4.05 7.38 1.16
C VAL A 216 2.82 7.34 2.05
N MET A 217 1.76 6.71 1.60
CA MET A 217 0.57 6.55 2.43
C MET A 217 -0.09 5.19 2.18
N GLY A 218 -0.64 4.62 3.24
CA GLY A 218 -1.23 3.29 3.19
C GLY A 218 -1.28 2.64 4.56
N ASP A 219 -1.72 1.40 4.54
CA ASP A 219 -1.69 0.48 5.66
C ASP A 219 -0.30 -0.16 5.75
N LEU A 220 0.55 0.41 6.62
CA LEU A 220 1.90 -0.10 6.84
C LEU A 220 1.91 -1.27 7.84
N ASN A 221 0.79 -1.55 8.50
CA ASN A 221 0.69 -2.55 9.56
C ASN A 221 1.80 -2.44 10.63
N ALA A 222 2.42 -1.26 10.76
CA ALA A 222 3.63 -1.05 11.55
C ALA A 222 3.46 0.08 12.57
N HIS A 223 4.04 -0.11 13.76
CA HIS A 223 4.01 0.84 14.85
C HIS A 223 5.40 1.40 15.18
N TYR A 224 5.46 2.70 15.50
CA TYR A 224 6.69 3.32 16.02
C TYR A 224 7.07 2.78 17.41
N CYS A 225 6.08 2.46 18.23
CA CYS A 225 6.31 1.96 19.58
C CYS A 225 6.70 0.48 19.63
N TYR A 226 6.50 -0.29 18.56
CA TYR A 226 6.79 -1.72 18.54
C TYR A 226 8.23 -1.99 18.13
N SER A 227 9.01 -2.64 19.02
CA SER A 227 10.45 -2.85 18.82
C SER A 227 10.81 -3.77 17.66
N HIS A 228 9.84 -4.61 17.22
CA HIS A 228 10.04 -5.52 16.10
C HIS A 228 9.73 -4.89 14.73
N ASP A 229 9.16 -3.67 14.70
CA ASP A 229 8.93 -2.94 13.46
C ASP A 229 10.08 -2.00 13.13
N ASN A 230 10.34 -1.79 11.85
CA ASN A 230 11.44 -0.96 11.36
C ASN A 230 10.97 0.29 10.59
N VAL A 231 9.73 0.75 10.80
CA VAL A 231 9.21 1.96 10.15
C VAL A 231 10.06 3.20 10.44
N ARG A 232 10.70 3.28 11.60
CA ARG A 232 11.67 4.35 11.94
C ARG A 232 12.87 4.37 10.99
N LYS A 233 13.37 3.17 10.62
CA LYS A 233 14.45 3.00 9.65
C LYS A 233 14.04 3.49 8.27
N LEU A 234 12.82 3.14 7.84
CA LEU A 234 12.25 3.65 6.57
C LEU A 234 12.24 5.18 6.53
N LEU A 235 11.80 5.86 7.61
CA LEU A 235 11.83 7.31 7.69
C LEU A 235 13.26 7.85 7.57
N PHE A 236 14.16 7.34 8.38
CA PHE A 236 15.53 7.82 8.43
C PHE A 236 16.30 7.65 7.11
N GLU A 237 16.20 6.46 6.49
CA GLU A 237 16.92 6.14 5.25
C GLU A 237 16.44 6.93 4.03
N ASN A 238 15.21 7.48 4.08
CA ASN A 238 14.59 8.17 2.97
C ASN A 238 14.28 9.65 3.25
N ASP A 239 14.75 10.21 4.36
CA ASP A 239 14.42 11.57 4.81
C ASP A 239 12.92 11.84 4.89
N LEU A 240 12.13 10.79 5.19
CA LEU A 240 10.68 10.89 5.32
C LEU A 240 10.30 11.43 6.71
N LYS A 241 9.29 12.27 6.74
CA LYS A 241 8.61 12.74 7.96
C LYS A 241 7.23 12.13 8.02
N ASP A 242 6.76 11.79 9.22
CA ASP A 242 5.37 11.39 9.43
C ASP A 242 4.52 12.62 9.71
N ALA A 243 3.42 12.77 8.97
CA ALA A 243 2.54 13.92 9.10
C ALA A 243 1.83 13.98 10.47
N TRP A 244 1.49 12.81 11.06
CA TRP A 244 0.95 12.75 12.41
C TRP A 244 1.97 13.19 13.46
N ILE A 245 3.21 12.72 13.38
CA ILE A 245 4.29 13.14 14.30
C ILE A 245 4.51 14.66 14.18
N THR A 246 4.57 15.19 12.96
CA THR A 246 4.77 16.61 12.71
C THR A 246 3.64 17.47 13.27
N LEU A 247 2.38 17.06 13.10
CA LEU A 247 1.22 17.91 13.44
C LEU A 247 0.65 17.64 14.83
N LYS A 248 0.75 16.42 15.33
CA LYS A 248 0.14 15.97 16.60
C LYS A 248 1.21 15.56 17.63
N GLY A 249 2.25 14.89 17.20
CA GLY A 249 3.35 14.41 18.04
C GLY A 249 4.37 15.48 18.43
N LYS A 250 4.21 16.74 18.00
CA LYS A 250 5.16 17.84 18.26
C LYS A 250 6.59 17.49 17.85
N ASP A 251 6.73 16.81 16.73
CA ASP A 251 8.00 16.27 16.19
C ASP A 251 8.70 15.27 17.14
N ILE A 252 7.98 14.68 18.10
CA ILE A 252 8.51 13.69 19.02
C ILE A 252 8.13 12.29 18.54
N MET A 253 9.14 11.49 18.23
CA MET A 253 8.95 10.08 17.88
C MET A 253 8.45 9.30 19.11
N PRO A 254 7.32 8.53 18.99
CA PRO A 254 6.83 7.70 20.09
C PRO A 254 7.91 6.79 20.66
N SER A 255 8.01 6.64 21.98
CA SER A 255 8.98 5.74 22.60
C SER A 255 8.64 4.27 22.36
N ILE A 256 9.67 3.41 22.30
CA ILE A 256 9.47 1.96 22.26
C ILE A 256 8.87 1.52 23.59
N ARG A 257 7.81 0.74 23.53
CA ARG A 257 7.08 0.19 24.69
C ARG A 257 6.60 -1.23 24.39
N ASN A 258 6.08 -1.92 25.40
CA ASN A 258 5.38 -3.17 25.16
C ASN A 258 4.18 -2.90 24.23
N TYR A 259 4.13 -3.66 23.15
CA TYR A 259 3.04 -3.56 22.19
C TYR A 259 1.73 -4.04 22.83
N LEU A 260 0.73 -3.19 22.77
CA LEU A 260 -0.66 -3.55 23.08
C LEU A 260 -1.45 -3.33 21.80
N LYS A 261 -2.14 -4.38 21.35
CA LYS A 261 -3.02 -4.27 20.17
C LYS A 261 -4.11 -3.25 20.47
N GLU A 262 -4.13 -2.17 19.71
CA GLU A 262 -5.14 -1.12 19.81
C GLU A 262 -6.30 -1.44 18.87
N ASP A 263 -7.52 -1.06 19.29
CA ASP A 263 -8.67 -1.13 18.41
C ASP A 263 -8.60 0.01 17.39
N ILE A 264 -8.33 -0.34 16.14
CA ILE A 264 -8.15 0.61 15.02
C ILE A 264 -9.39 1.52 14.87
N LEU A 265 -10.60 1.00 15.15
CA LEU A 265 -11.83 1.76 15.01
C LEU A 265 -12.06 2.77 16.15
N SER A 266 -11.33 2.65 17.26
CA SER A 266 -11.39 3.56 18.41
C SER A 266 -10.37 4.70 18.36
N LEU A 267 -9.49 4.73 17.33
CA LEU A 267 -8.45 5.75 17.19
C LEU A 267 -9.05 7.15 16.97
N ASN A 268 -8.34 8.15 17.45
CA ASN A 268 -8.62 9.57 17.23
C ASN A 268 -7.33 10.29 16.80
N ASP A 269 -7.44 11.55 16.45
CA ASP A 269 -6.34 12.35 15.88
C ASP A 269 -5.06 12.42 16.75
N GLU A 270 -5.13 12.07 18.03
CA GLU A 270 -4.00 12.05 18.95
C GLU A 270 -3.33 10.67 19.05
N CYS A 271 -3.90 9.64 18.40
CA CYS A 271 -3.40 8.26 18.44
C CYS A 271 -2.44 7.98 17.29
N GLU A 272 -1.43 7.13 17.54
CA GLU A 272 -0.65 6.52 16.47
C GLU A 272 -1.52 5.51 15.71
N SER A 273 -1.44 5.49 14.36
CA SER A 273 -2.10 4.50 13.51
C SER A 273 -1.10 3.67 12.73
N ILE A 274 -1.52 2.46 12.32
CA ILE A 274 -0.83 1.66 11.30
C ILE A 274 -1.05 2.22 9.90
N ASP A 275 -2.16 2.94 9.69
CA ASP A 275 -2.43 3.72 8.48
C ASP A 275 -1.69 5.05 8.58
N LYS A 276 -0.67 5.23 7.77
CA LYS A 276 0.26 6.37 7.89
C LYS A 276 0.31 7.22 6.61
N ILE A 277 0.63 8.51 6.80
CA ILE A 277 0.98 9.44 5.72
C ILE A 277 2.36 10.02 6.00
N LEU A 278 3.33 9.57 5.22
CA LEU A 278 4.72 10.00 5.31
C LEU A 278 5.04 10.89 4.11
N TYR A 279 5.92 11.87 4.29
CA TYR A 279 6.28 12.78 3.20
C TYR A 279 7.75 13.22 3.27
N ARG A 280 8.27 13.62 2.13
CA ARG A 280 9.60 14.22 1.96
C ARG A 280 9.54 15.36 0.95
N ASN A 281 10.21 16.46 1.25
CA ASN A 281 10.45 17.54 0.32
C ASN A 281 11.49 17.15 -0.74
N SER A 282 11.55 17.90 -1.82
CA SER A 282 12.72 17.91 -2.70
C SER A 282 13.45 19.24 -2.61
N ASP A 283 14.58 19.36 -3.32
CA ASP A 283 15.32 20.64 -3.41
C ASP A 283 14.49 21.73 -4.09
N LYS A 284 13.46 21.35 -4.87
CA LYS A 284 12.65 22.25 -5.68
C LYS A 284 11.20 22.36 -5.22
N LEU A 285 10.73 21.47 -4.36
CA LEU A 285 9.33 21.43 -3.94
C LEU A 285 9.23 21.16 -2.44
N VAL A 286 8.63 22.09 -1.73
CA VAL A 286 8.33 21.97 -0.30
C VAL A 286 6.88 21.56 -0.12
N LEU A 287 6.65 20.56 0.71
CA LEU A 287 5.35 20.06 1.16
C LEU A 287 5.15 20.45 2.62
N GLN A 288 4.05 21.12 2.93
CA GLN A 288 3.66 21.49 4.29
C GLN A 288 2.36 20.77 4.67
N PRO A 289 2.41 19.78 5.56
CA PRO A 289 1.21 19.07 6.00
C PRO A 289 0.31 19.96 6.85
N LYS A 290 -1.01 19.79 6.70
CA LYS A 290 -2.05 20.46 7.47
C LYS A 290 -3.24 19.55 7.69
N ASN A 291 -4.05 19.81 8.72
CA ASN A 291 -5.37 19.22 8.89
C ASN A 291 -5.39 17.68 8.96
N TYR A 292 -4.40 17.07 9.64
CA TYR A 292 -4.43 15.61 9.87
C TYR A 292 -5.66 15.19 10.65
N ARG A 293 -6.41 14.20 10.15
CA ARG A 293 -7.65 13.73 10.77
C ARG A 293 -7.89 12.24 10.53
N PHE A 294 -8.47 11.59 11.53
CA PHE A 294 -9.24 10.37 11.34
C PHE A 294 -10.67 10.73 10.91
N GLU A 295 -11.13 10.20 9.80
CA GLU A 295 -12.44 10.53 9.22
C GLU A 295 -13.55 9.55 9.64
N ASN A 296 -13.41 8.90 10.80
CA ASN A 296 -14.32 7.86 11.32
C ASN A 296 -15.79 8.26 11.21
N VAL A 297 -16.13 9.46 11.70
CA VAL A 297 -17.51 9.96 11.73
C VAL A 297 -18.09 10.08 10.33
N LYS A 298 -17.27 10.50 9.36
CA LYS A 298 -17.71 10.66 7.98
C LYS A 298 -17.80 9.33 7.23
N PHE A 299 -17.19 8.25 7.72
CA PHE A 299 -17.18 6.95 7.07
C PHE A 299 -17.94 5.86 7.84
N ASN A 300 -19.00 6.28 8.52
CA ASN A 300 -20.01 5.40 9.14
C ASN A 300 -21.26 5.29 8.23
N ASN A 301 -21.98 4.18 8.29
CA ASN A 301 -23.29 4.06 7.64
C ASN A 301 -24.38 4.87 8.38
N GLY A 302 -25.62 4.85 7.89
CA GLY A 302 -26.75 5.55 8.50
C GLY A 302 -27.11 5.08 9.93
N LEU A 303 -26.56 3.96 10.37
CA LEU A 303 -26.73 3.40 11.72
C LEU A 303 -25.52 3.69 12.64
N GLY A 304 -24.54 4.47 12.18
CA GLY A 304 -23.32 4.78 12.92
C GLY A 304 -22.27 3.66 12.92
N LEU A 305 -22.42 2.61 12.09
CA LEU A 305 -21.45 1.54 11.98
C LEU A 305 -20.38 1.88 10.95
N PRO A 306 -19.09 1.53 11.19
CA PRO A 306 -18.00 1.83 10.28
C PRO A 306 -18.15 1.09 8.95
N LEU A 307 -17.75 1.76 7.86
CA LEU A 307 -17.80 1.19 6.50
C LEU A 307 -16.65 0.22 6.19
N SER A 308 -15.64 0.15 7.04
CA SER A 308 -14.49 -0.76 6.99
C SER A 308 -14.10 -1.14 8.42
N ASP A 309 -13.17 -2.08 8.57
CA ASP A 309 -12.47 -2.39 9.81
C ASP A 309 -11.25 -1.48 10.07
N HIS A 310 -11.01 -0.51 9.21
CA HIS A 310 -10.05 0.58 9.37
C HIS A 310 -10.72 1.96 9.42
N CYS A 311 -10.00 2.95 9.94
CA CYS A 311 -10.36 4.35 9.89
C CYS A 311 -9.63 5.06 8.75
N PRO A 312 -10.32 5.84 7.89
CA PRO A 312 -9.63 6.62 6.88
C PRO A 312 -8.77 7.72 7.53
N VAL A 313 -7.56 7.88 7.07
CA VAL A 313 -6.65 8.95 7.50
C VAL A 313 -6.52 9.98 6.40
N SER A 314 -6.86 11.23 6.69
CA SER A 314 -6.81 12.34 5.74
C SER A 314 -5.80 13.42 6.15
N LEU A 315 -5.32 14.14 5.16
CA LEU A 315 -4.37 15.24 5.30
C LEU A 315 -4.54 16.23 4.15
N SER A 316 -4.28 17.52 4.39
CA SER A 316 -4.04 18.50 3.34
C SER A 316 -2.56 18.85 3.28
N PHE A 317 -2.04 19.07 2.08
CA PHE A 317 -0.71 19.62 1.84
C PHE A 317 -0.80 20.98 1.15
N ASN A 318 -0.12 22.00 1.69
CA ASN A 318 0.32 23.08 0.86
C ASN A 318 1.63 22.68 0.20
N TRP A 319 1.81 23.07 -1.07
CA TRP A 319 3.06 22.88 -1.78
C TRP A 319 3.55 24.18 -2.39
N GLN A 320 4.87 24.34 -2.48
CA GLN A 320 5.50 25.52 -3.03
C GLN A 320 6.82 25.14 -3.73
N LEU A 321 7.04 25.72 -4.92
CA LEU A 321 8.32 25.64 -5.60
C LEU A 321 9.34 26.55 -4.93
N VAL A 322 10.58 26.04 -4.84
CA VAL A 322 11.76 26.78 -4.34
C VAL A 322 12.71 26.98 -5.52
N TYR A 323 13.21 28.20 -5.71
CA TYR A 323 14.09 28.60 -6.81
C TYR A 323 15.51 28.87 -6.33
#